data_37b078ba578e7e95bba5fe622103a94f
#
_entry.id   37b078ba578e7e95bba5fe622103a94f
#
_cell.length_a   1.000
_cell.length_b   1.000
_cell.length_c   1.000
_cell.angle_alpha   90.00
_cell.angle_beta   90.00
_cell.angle_gamma   90.00
#
_symmetry.space_group_name_H-M   'P 1'
#
loop_
_entity.id
_entity.type
_entity.pdbx_description
1 polymer ?
#
loop_
_entity_poly.entity_id
_entity_poly.type
_entity_poly.pdbx_seq_one_letter_code
_entity_poly.pdbx_strand_id
1 'polypeptide(L)'
;MVGGGRFYSPDHSKFLLNSPPSVEGLQFYLDLRYKHRVAPTPEEAQDRGPFTMFLNGQTGMIVDGRWRVPTLKARAKFDFDVVPFPRGKAGSIVDIDGSGWVMAAGTRNPEAAWKLLSFLAGPEVIQIFTKTGLIIPARGVDVKNVEESIQNLKDFFVPPPPKSQHFFLTVNKTARPTETFERWNEALQLINKALEPVWQGKAELKAALDGVAPQVQKILDEVQAERKKR
;
A
#
# COMPACT_ATOMS: atom_id res chain seq x y z
N MET A 1 4.85 -6.46 -5.94
CA MET A 1 5.87 -7.45 -5.52
C MET A 1 7.10 -7.31 -6.41
N VAL A 2 8.28 -7.22 -5.82
CA VAL A 2 9.58 -7.01 -6.53
C VAL A 2 9.89 -8.10 -7.56
N GLY A 3 9.34 -9.30 -7.42
CA GLY A 3 9.50 -10.42 -8.37
C GLY A 3 8.54 -10.43 -9.55
N GLY A 4 7.62 -9.47 -9.66
CA GLY A 4 6.57 -9.47 -10.68
C GLY A 4 5.36 -10.34 -10.33
N GLY A 5 5.28 -10.87 -9.10
CA GLY A 5 4.15 -11.66 -8.62
C GLY A 5 2.85 -10.86 -8.55
N ARG A 6 1.72 -11.57 -8.57
CA ARG A 6 0.36 -11.05 -8.47
C ARG A 6 -0.45 -11.85 -7.47
N PHE A 7 -1.51 -11.24 -6.93
CA PHE A 7 -2.51 -11.97 -6.15
C PHE A 7 -3.39 -12.83 -7.07
N TYR A 8 -3.80 -12.28 -8.20
CA TYR A 8 -4.75 -12.87 -9.15
C TYR A 8 -4.33 -12.62 -10.58
N SER A 9 -4.92 -13.39 -11.52
CA SER A 9 -4.88 -13.07 -12.95
C SER A 9 -5.58 -11.74 -13.23
N PRO A 10 -5.25 -11.03 -14.33
CA PRO A 10 -5.86 -9.74 -14.67
C PRO A 10 -7.38 -9.76 -14.79
N ASP A 11 -7.96 -10.90 -15.16
CA ASP A 11 -9.41 -11.14 -15.25
C ASP A 11 -10.03 -11.60 -13.92
N HIS A 12 -9.22 -11.72 -12.86
CA HIS A 12 -9.60 -12.24 -11.54
C HIS A 12 -10.17 -13.67 -11.57
N SER A 13 -9.80 -14.47 -12.55
CA SER A 13 -10.26 -15.86 -12.66
C SER A 13 -9.36 -16.87 -11.95
N LYS A 14 -8.11 -16.50 -11.66
CA LYS A 14 -7.11 -17.43 -11.08
C LYS A 14 -6.39 -16.80 -9.90
N PHE A 15 -6.25 -17.56 -8.82
CA PHE A 15 -5.36 -17.22 -7.73
C PHE A 15 -3.89 -17.45 -8.14
N LEU A 16 -3.03 -16.46 -7.95
CA LEU A 16 -1.63 -16.48 -8.39
C LEU A 16 -0.62 -16.20 -7.28
N LEU A 17 -1.06 -16.00 -6.04
CA LEU A 17 -0.13 -15.72 -4.94
C LEU A 17 0.81 -16.89 -4.65
N ASN A 18 0.40 -18.13 -5.00
CA ASN A 18 1.23 -19.33 -4.91
C ASN A 18 2.07 -19.62 -6.17
N SER A 19 2.03 -18.72 -7.17
CA SER A 19 2.86 -18.84 -8.38
C SER A 19 4.35 -18.56 -8.08
N PRO A 20 5.29 -19.11 -8.88
CA PRO A 20 6.71 -18.94 -8.62
C PRO A 20 7.16 -17.48 -8.44
N PRO A 21 6.72 -16.48 -9.27
CA PRO A 21 7.13 -15.09 -9.07
C PRO A 21 6.57 -14.48 -7.78
N SER A 22 5.38 -14.89 -7.34
CA SER A 22 4.78 -14.40 -6.10
C SER A 22 5.48 -14.99 -4.89
N VAL A 23 5.74 -16.29 -4.91
CA VAL A 23 6.49 -17.00 -3.86
C VAL A 23 7.90 -16.43 -3.73
N GLU A 24 8.61 -16.21 -4.85
CA GLU A 24 9.94 -15.59 -4.84
C GLU A 24 9.93 -14.20 -4.15
N GLY A 25 8.95 -13.38 -4.48
CA GLY A 25 8.83 -12.05 -3.87
C GLY A 25 8.52 -12.08 -2.36
N LEU A 26 7.67 -12.99 -1.92
CA LEU A 26 7.35 -13.18 -0.50
C LEU A 26 8.50 -13.84 0.26
N GLN A 27 9.18 -14.80 -0.36
CA GLN A 27 10.36 -15.45 0.22
C GLN A 27 11.48 -14.43 0.44
N PHE A 28 11.73 -13.54 -0.52
CA PHE A 28 12.70 -12.46 -0.33
C PHE A 28 12.41 -11.65 0.94
N TYR A 29 11.12 -11.34 1.20
CA TYR A 29 10.73 -10.61 2.41
C TYR A 29 10.98 -11.41 3.69
N LEU A 30 10.75 -12.72 3.67
CA LEU A 30 11.08 -13.62 4.78
C LEU A 30 12.59 -13.74 4.97
N ASP A 31 13.34 -13.81 3.90
CA ASP A 31 14.80 -13.92 3.93
C ASP A 31 15.46 -12.71 4.60
N LEU A 32 14.90 -11.50 4.48
CA LEU A 32 15.37 -10.33 5.22
C LEU A 32 15.34 -10.55 6.75
N ARG A 33 14.36 -11.31 7.25
CA ARG A 33 14.22 -11.63 8.67
C ARG A 33 15.07 -12.82 9.09
N TYR A 34 14.85 -13.95 8.45
CA TYR A 34 15.32 -15.25 8.95
C TYR A 34 16.68 -15.67 8.40
N LYS A 35 17.02 -15.24 7.18
CA LYS A 35 18.30 -15.56 6.54
C LYS A 35 19.33 -14.45 6.71
N HIS A 36 18.95 -13.22 6.38
CA HIS A 36 19.86 -12.07 6.42
C HIS A 36 19.87 -11.35 7.77
N ARG A 37 18.83 -11.51 8.59
CA ARG A 37 18.67 -10.90 9.92
C ARG A 37 18.83 -9.38 9.91
N VAL A 38 18.34 -8.73 8.85
CA VAL A 38 18.34 -7.26 8.67
C VAL A 38 16.98 -6.63 8.91
N ALA A 39 15.96 -7.42 9.17
CA ALA A 39 14.62 -6.98 9.53
C ALA A 39 14.18 -7.72 10.81
N PRO A 40 13.44 -7.05 11.71
CA PRO A 40 13.01 -7.65 12.98
C PRO A 40 12.01 -8.79 12.74
N THR A 41 12.12 -9.84 13.53
CA THR A 41 11.08 -10.85 13.67
C THR A 41 9.88 -10.29 14.43
N PRO A 42 8.69 -10.92 14.36
CA PRO A 42 7.55 -10.52 15.19
C PRO A 42 7.87 -10.52 16.70
N GLU A 43 8.68 -11.47 17.16
CA GLU A 43 9.12 -11.56 18.55
C GLU A 43 10.02 -10.38 18.95
N GLU A 44 11.01 -10.03 18.13
CA GLU A 44 11.89 -8.87 18.36
C GLU A 44 11.14 -7.55 18.28
N ALA A 45 10.11 -7.49 17.44
CA ALA A 45 9.25 -6.31 17.33
C ALA A 45 8.37 -6.09 18.58
N GLN A 46 8.03 -7.13 19.33
CA GLN A 46 7.21 -7.04 20.55
C GLN A 46 5.93 -6.24 20.35
N ASP A 47 5.16 -6.57 19.32
CA ASP A 47 3.93 -5.88 18.88
C ASP A 47 4.11 -4.40 18.46
N ARG A 48 5.34 -3.90 18.42
CA ARG A 48 5.63 -2.58 17.86
C ARG A 48 5.59 -2.63 16.34
N GLY A 49 4.76 -1.78 15.75
CA GLY A 49 4.72 -1.66 14.29
C GLY A 49 6.02 -1.05 13.72
N PRO A 50 6.33 -1.32 12.44
CA PRO A 50 7.56 -0.83 11.77
C PRO A 50 7.74 0.69 11.89
N PHE A 51 6.65 1.45 11.81
CA PHE A 51 6.69 2.91 11.96
C PHE A 51 7.18 3.34 13.36
N THR A 52 6.69 2.70 14.42
CA THR A 52 7.11 2.99 15.78
C THR A 52 8.59 2.65 16.00
N MET A 53 9.05 1.53 15.45
CA MET A 53 10.45 1.14 15.53
C MET A 53 11.37 2.14 14.82
N PHE A 54 10.98 2.60 13.63
CA PHE A 54 11.73 3.62 12.90
C PHE A 54 11.73 4.95 13.67
N LEU A 55 10.58 5.42 14.12
CA LEU A 55 10.46 6.66 14.88
C LEU A 55 11.34 6.69 16.16
N ASN A 56 11.54 5.52 16.75
CA ASN A 56 12.39 5.35 17.93
C ASN A 56 13.87 5.06 17.58
N GLY A 57 14.27 5.12 16.29
CA GLY A 57 15.63 4.86 15.87
C GLY A 57 16.08 3.39 15.97
N GLN A 58 15.14 2.45 16.08
CA GLN A 58 15.40 1.01 16.22
C GLN A 58 15.63 0.33 14.87
N THR A 59 15.17 0.95 13.79
CA THR A 59 15.43 0.51 12.40
C THR A 59 15.93 1.69 11.57
N GLY A 60 16.88 1.44 10.67
CA GLY A 60 17.44 2.47 9.80
C GLY A 60 16.56 2.80 8.59
N MET A 61 15.62 1.92 8.23
CA MET A 61 14.74 2.07 7.08
C MET A 61 13.35 1.48 7.37
N ILE A 62 12.33 2.07 6.76
CA ILE A 62 10.98 1.51 6.69
C ILE A 62 10.41 1.65 5.27
N VAL A 63 9.45 0.80 4.96
CA VAL A 63 8.55 0.98 3.81
C VAL A 63 7.24 1.49 4.36
N ASP A 64 6.85 2.70 3.97
CA ASP A 64 5.61 3.33 4.41
C ASP A 64 5.18 4.39 3.37
N GLY A 65 4.08 5.07 3.61
CA GLY A 65 3.53 6.08 2.71
C GLY A 65 3.75 7.52 3.17
N ARG A 66 3.47 8.44 2.26
CA ARG A 66 3.62 9.89 2.52
C ARG A 66 2.85 10.37 3.75
N TRP A 67 1.73 9.73 4.08
CA TRP A 67 0.91 10.07 5.26
C TRP A 67 1.69 10.06 6.60
N ARG A 68 2.88 9.46 6.62
CA ARG A 68 3.76 9.43 7.81
C ARG A 68 4.61 10.70 7.95
N VAL A 69 4.81 11.44 6.87
CA VAL A 69 5.67 12.63 6.88
C VAL A 69 5.30 13.64 7.96
N PRO A 70 4.04 14.05 8.18
CA PRO A 70 3.70 14.99 9.25
C PRO A 70 4.10 14.49 10.64
N THR A 71 3.85 13.21 10.92
CA THR A 71 4.21 12.63 12.23
C THR A 71 5.73 12.50 12.40
N LEU A 72 6.46 12.11 11.36
CA LEU A 72 7.91 12.05 11.39
C LEU A 72 8.51 13.43 11.63
N LYS A 73 8.03 14.46 10.92
CA LYS A 73 8.47 15.84 11.14
C LYS A 73 8.24 16.35 12.56
N ALA A 74 7.12 15.96 13.16
CA ALA A 74 6.77 16.41 14.51
C ALA A 74 7.50 15.65 15.62
N ARG A 75 7.91 14.40 15.39
CA ARG A 75 8.32 13.48 16.46
C ARG A 75 9.70 12.84 16.29
N ALA A 76 10.21 12.72 15.06
CA ALA A 76 11.54 12.15 14.85
C ALA A 76 12.63 13.05 15.45
N LYS A 77 13.58 12.44 16.17
CA LYS A 77 14.73 13.12 16.76
C LYS A 77 16.00 12.97 15.90
N PHE A 78 15.82 12.63 14.65
CA PHE A 78 16.89 12.41 13.67
C PHE A 78 16.43 12.93 12.30
N ASP A 79 17.39 13.21 11.43
CA ASP A 79 17.13 13.56 10.04
C ASP A 79 16.73 12.30 9.26
N PHE A 80 15.76 12.44 8.38
CA PHE A 80 15.28 11.37 7.49
C PHE A 80 15.08 11.90 6.07
N ASP A 81 15.17 11.01 5.12
CA ASP A 81 14.83 11.30 3.72
C ASP A 81 14.08 10.11 3.11
N VAL A 82 13.60 10.27 1.89
CA VAL A 82 12.87 9.25 1.15
C VAL A 82 13.62 8.88 -0.12
N VAL A 83 13.54 7.61 -0.48
CA VAL A 83 14.13 7.06 -1.69
C VAL A 83 13.10 6.20 -2.42
N PRO A 84 13.22 6.02 -3.75
CA PRO A 84 12.38 5.08 -4.47
C PRO A 84 12.49 3.68 -3.89
N PHE A 85 11.40 2.91 -4.03
CA PHE A 85 11.42 1.50 -3.66
C PHE A 85 12.51 0.75 -4.45
N PRO A 86 13.26 -0.17 -3.81
CA PRO A 86 14.33 -0.90 -4.48
C PRO A 86 13.85 -1.64 -5.73
N ARG A 87 14.72 -1.70 -6.75
CA ARG A 87 14.42 -2.44 -7.97
C ARG A 87 14.63 -3.93 -7.76
N GLY A 88 13.58 -4.70 -8.05
CA GLY A 88 13.69 -6.14 -8.23
C GLY A 88 13.73 -6.52 -9.72
N LYS A 89 13.56 -7.81 -10.02
CA LYS A 89 13.55 -8.34 -11.40
C LYS A 89 12.46 -7.69 -12.28
N ALA A 90 11.32 -7.35 -11.71
CA ALA A 90 10.20 -6.71 -12.40
C ALA A 90 10.25 -5.16 -12.38
N GLY A 91 11.31 -4.57 -11.86
CA GLY A 91 11.45 -3.14 -11.68
C GLY A 91 11.18 -2.67 -10.25
N SER A 92 11.07 -1.35 -10.06
CA SER A 92 10.64 -0.73 -8.81
C SER A 92 9.13 -0.52 -8.89
N ILE A 93 8.36 -1.41 -8.29
CA ILE A 93 6.90 -1.36 -8.29
C ILE A 93 6.44 -0.97 -6.88
N VAL A 94 5.64 0.07 -6.80
CA VAL A 94 5.00 0.53 -5.56
C VAL A 94 3.49 0.36 -5.67
N ASP A 95 2.86 0.24 -4.52
CA ASP A 95 1.41 0.30 -4.41
C ASP A 95 0.93 1.75 -4.48
N ILE A 96 -0.20 1.97 -5.12
CA ILE A 96 -0.90 3.24 -5.15
C ILE A 96 -2.37 3.02 -4.81
N ASP A 97 -2.78 3.63 -3.72
CA ASP A 97 -4.16 3.62 -3.29
C ASP A 97 -4.73 5.03 -3.25
N GLY A 98 -6.05 5.13 -3.37
CA GLY A 98 -6.79 6.37 -3.23
C GLY A 98 -7.66 6.36 -1.99
N SER A 99 -7.71 7.49 -1.31
CA SER A 99 -8.71 7.75 -0.27
C SER A 99 -9.75 8.72 -0.80
N GLY A 100 -11.01 8.51 -0.43
CA GLY A 100 -12.11 9.36 -0.88
C GLY A 100 -13.14 9.57 0.23
N TRP A 101 -13.91 10.64 0.08
CA TRP A 101 -15.07 10.89 0.89
C TRP A 101 -16.26 10.11 0.35
N VAL A 102 -17.01 9.47 1.23
CA VAL A 102 -18.18 8.69 0.84
C VAL A 102 -19.39 9.11 1.65
N MET A 103 -20.57 9.02 1.02
CA MET A 103 -21.85 9.24 1.67
C MET A 103 -22.52 7.89 1.92
N ALA A 104 -22.99 7.67 3.14
CA ALA A 104 -23.72 6.45 3.48
C ALA A 104 -25.05 6.38 2.71
N ALA A 105 -25.34 5.25 2.10
CA ALA A 105 -26.61 5.06 1.35
C ALA A 105 -27.86 5.22 2.23
N GLY A 106 -27.75 4.92 3.53
CA GLY A 106 -28.84 5.05 4.50
C GLY A 106 -28.94 6.44 5.17
N THR A 107 -28.27 7.49 4.66
CA THR A 107 -28.36 8.82 5.27
C THR A 107 -29.78 9.37 5.22
N ARG A 108 -30.22 9.99 6.33
CA ARG A 108 -31.51 10.66 6.41
C ARG A 108 -31.50 12.08 5.85
N ASN A 109 -30.31 12.63 5.57
CA ASN A 109 -30.10 13.99 5.08
C ASN A 109 -29.18 14.00 3.84
N PRO A 110 -29.59 13.41 2.70
CA PRO A 110 -28.72 13.23 1.54
C PRO A 110 -28.20 14.54 0.95
N GLU A 111 -29.05 15.57 0.91
CA GLU A 111 -28.64 16.88 0.38
C GLU A 111 -27.58 17.57 1.24
N ALA A 112 -27.74 17.54 2.55
CA ALA A 112 -26.74 18.12 3.47
C ALA A 112 -25.44 17.31 3.42
N ALA A 113 -25.52 15.99 3.36
CA ALA A 113 -24.36 15.11 3.21
C ALA A 113 -23.63 15.35 1.88
N TRP A 114 -24.37 15.57 0.79
CA TRP A 114 -23.80 15.92 -0.51
C TRP A 114 -23.09 17.29 -0.50
N LYS A 115 -23.70 18.30 0.12
CA LYS A 115 -23.07 19.62 0.29
C LYS A 115 -21.74 19.52 1.04
N LEU A 116 -21.73 18.75 2.14
CA LEU A 116 -20.51 18.53 2.92
C LEU A 116 -19.45 17.78 2.09
N LEU A 117 -19.84 16.69 1.42
CA LEU A 117 -18.93 15.89 0.58
C LEU A 117 -18.33 16.74 -0.53
N SER A 118 -19.16 17.55 -1.22
CA SER A 118 -18.70 18.46 -2.29
C SER A 118 -17.73 19.52 -1.77
N PHE A 119 -17.97 20.08 -0.58
CA PHE A 119 -17.05 21.00 0.08
C PHE A 119 -15.72 20.32 0.43
N LEU A 120 -15.76 19.13 1.06
CA LEU A 120 -14.57 18.37 1.42
C LEU A 120 -13.72 17.94 0.22
N ALA A 121 -14.35 17.70 -0.93
CA ALA A 121 -13.69 17.42 -2.21
C ALA A 121 -13.30 18.70 -2.98
N GLY A 122 -13.61 19.87 -2.44
CA GLY A 122 -13.34 21.17 -3.04
C GLY A 122 -11.87 21.60 -2.95
N PRO A 123 -11.46 22.58 -3.76
CA PRO A 123 -10.07 23.01 -3.85
C PRO A 123 -9.50 23.54 -2.53
N GLU A 124 -10.30 24.24 -1.73
CA GLU A 124 -9.88 24.80 -0.44
C GLU A 124 -9.44 23.72 0.54
N VAL A 125 -10.27 22.68 0.71
CA VAL A 125 -9.97 21.58 1.63
C VAL A 125 -8.79 20.73 1.12
N ILE A 126 -8.76 20.46 -0.19
CA ILE A 126 -7.63 19.77 -0.82
C ILE A 126 -6.32 20.53 -0.59
N GLN A 127 -6.32 21.86 -0.71
CA GLN A 127 -5.14 22.69 -0.47
C GLN A 127 -4.69 22.60 1.01
N ILE A 128 -5.63 22.63 1.97
CA ILE A 128 -5.31 22.44 3.39
C ILE A 128 -4.60 21.11 3.61
N PHE A 129 -5.17 19.99 3.12
CA PHE A 129 -4.56 18.68 3.25
C PHE A 129 -3.20 18.59 2.56
N THR A 130 -3.04 19.19 1.39
CA THR A 130 -1.78 19.21 0.65
C THR A 130 -0.67 19.93 1.44
N LYS A 131 -0.98 21.09 2.04
CA LYS A 131 -0.05 21.87 2.87
C LYS A 131 0.39 21.13 4.14
N THR A 132 -0.41 20.23 4.67
CA THR A 132 0.00 19.39 5.81
C THR A 132 1.07 18.36 5.45
N GLY A 133 1.26 18.07 4.17
CA GLY A 133 2.12 17.00 3.70
C GLY A 133 1.50 15.60 3.83
N LEU A 134 0.23 15.51 4.19
CA LEU A 134 -0.45 14.23 4.47
C LEU A 134 -0.75 13.45 3.19
N ILE A 135 -1.30 14.11 2.18
CA ILE A 135 -1.79 13.46 0.96
C ILE A 135 -1.15 14.06 -0.30
N ILE A 136 -1.21 13.28 -1.37
CA ILE A 136 -1.00 13.75 -2.74
C ILE A 136 -2.38 14.05 -3.30
N PRO A 137 -2.70 15.29 -3.72
CA PRO A 137 -4.00 15.61 -4.24
C PRO A 137 -4.25 14.89 -5.57
N ALA A 138 -5.47 14.39 -5.77
CA ALA A 138 -5.86 13.80 -7.06
C ALA A 138 -5.93 14.85 -8.19
N ARG A 139 -6.15 16.13 -7.85
CA ARG A 139 -6.15 17.24 -8.80
C ARG A 139 -4.73 17.81 -8.95
N GLY A 140 -4.34 18.10 -10.19
CA GLY A 140 -3.03 18.71 -10.51
C GLY A 140 -1.89 17.70 -10.63
N VAL A 141 -2.15 16.40 -10.50
CA VAL A 141 -1.17 15.35 -10.78
C VAL A 141 -1.50 14.71 -12.12
N ASP A 142 -0.62 14.88 -13.09
CA ASP A 142 -0.63 14.10 -14.32
C ASP A 142 0.49 13.07 -14.26
N VAL A 143 0.12 11.80 -14.19
CA VAL A 143 1.09 10.69 -14.15
C VAL A 143 1.90 10.55 -15.44
N LYS A 144 1.44 11.16 -16.54
CA LYS A 144 2.15 11.18 -17.82
C LYS A 144 3.14 12.34 -17.90
N ASN A 145 2.90 13.42 -17.16
CA ASN A 145 3.75 14.60 -17.09
C ASN A 145 4.05 14.99 -15.64
N VAL A 146 4.91 14.19 -15.01
CA VAL A 146 5.27 14.36 -13.60
C VAL A 146 6.01 15.68 -13.36
N GLU A 147 6.82 16.13 -14.31
CA GLU A 147 7.58 17.39 -14.22
C GLU A 147 6.65 18.59 -14.13
N GLU A 148 5.61 18.65 -14.94
CA GLU A 148 4.56 19.69 -14.87
C GLU A 148 3.77 19.59 -13.57
N SER A 149 3.43 18.37 -13.14
CA SER A 149 2.76 18.14 -11.86
C SER A 149 3.59 18.67 -10.69
N ILE A 150 4.92 18.50 -10.71
CA ILE A 150 5.82 19.04 -9.68
C ILE A 150 5.76 20.57 -9.66
N GLN A 151 5.72 21.23 -10.82
CA GLN A 151 5.63 22.69 -10.91
C GLN A 151 4.27 23.21 -10.40
N ASN A 152 3.20 22.51 -10.71
CA ASN A 152 1.84 22.90 -10.35
C ASN A 152 1.51 22.65 -8.87
N LEU A 153 2.21 21.75 -8.22
CA LEU A 153 1.99 21.34 -6.83
C LEU A 153 2.98 22.00 -5.85
N LYS A 154 3.20 23.30 -5.98
CA LYS A 154 4.14 24.04 -5.10
C LYS A 154 3.85 23.83 -3.61
N ASP A 155 2.57 23.80 -3.23
CA ASP A 155 2.13 23.60 -1.84
C ASP A 155 2.29 22.14 -1.37
N PHE A 156 2.57 21.21 -2.29
CA PHE A 156 2.82 19.81 -1.96
C PHE A 156 4.16 19.62 -1.25
N PHE A 157 5.15 20.42 -1.60
CA PHE A 157 6.48 20.35 -1.05
C PHE A 157 6.55 21.09 0.28
N VAL A 158 6.38 20.36 1.37
CA VAL A 158 6.54 20.91 2.72
C VAL A 158 8.03 21.17 3.02
N PRO A 159 8.39 22.08 3.96
CA PRO A 159 9.77 22.26 4.36
C PRO A 159 10.43 20.95 4.80
N PRO A 160 11.71 20.71 4.46
CA PRO A 160 12.43 19.50 4.86
C PRO A 160 12.45 19.28 6.38
N PRO A 161 12.65 18.02 6.89
CA PRO A 161 12.72 16.77 6.13
C PRO A 161 11.33 16.28 5.65
N PRO A 162 11.26 15.40 4.64
CA PRO A 162 12.31 14.88 3.80
C PRO A 162 12.70 15.88 2.69
N LYS A 163 13.95 15.82 2.18
CA LYS A 163 14.44 16.66 1.08
C LYS A 163 13.97 16.14 -0.27
N SER A 164 13.94 14.84 -0.44
CA SER A 164 13.71 14.14 -1.71
C SER A 164 12.21 13.87 -1.99
N GLN A 165 11.34 14.83 -1.64
CA GLN A 165 9.87 14.69 -1.73
C GLN A 165 9.35 14.45 -3.15
N HIS A 166 10.11 14.83 -4.18
CA HIS A 166 9.76 14.58 -5.57
C HIS A 166 9.59 13.09 -5.89
N PHE A 167 10.23 12.20 -5.11
CA PHE A 167 10.03 10.76 -5.29
C PHE A 167 8.59 10.31 -5.05
N PHE A 168 7.83 10.97 -4.19
CA PHE A 168 6.42 10.67 -3.99
C PHE A 168 5.58 10.86 -5.27
N LEU A 169 6.01 11.70 -6.19
CA LEU A 169 5.36 11.90 -7.49
C LEU A 169 5.97 11.00 -8.57
N THR A 170 7.29 10.87 -8.61
CA THR A 170 7.96 10.10 -9.67
C THR A 170 7.69 8.61 -9.59
N VAL A 171 7.44 8.06 -8.39
CA VAL A 171 7.08 6.64 -8.23
C VAL A 171 5.73 6.30 -8.88
N ASN A 172 4.86 7.27 -9.14
CA ASN A 172 3.60 7.04 -9.85
C ASN A 172 3.78 6.45 -11.25
N LYS A 173 4.95 6.67 -11.88
CA LYS A 173 5.29 6.07 -13.19
C LYS A 173 5.33 4.53 -13.14
N THR A 174 5.61 3.95 -11.98
CA THR A 174 5.71 2.50 -11.77
C THR A 174 4.70 1.96 -10.77
N ALA A 175 3.83 2.83 -10.26
CA ALA A 175 2.83 2.46 -9.29
C ALA A 175 1.74 1.57 -9.91
N ARG A 176 1.22 0.66 -9.11
CA ARG A 176 0.08 -0.19 -9.46
C ARG A 176 -0.95 -0.15 -8.33
N PRO A 177 -2.24 -0.07 -8.66
CA PRO A 177 -3.27 -0.17 -7.63
C PRO A 177 -3.26 -1.56 -7.00
N THR A 178 -3.66 -1.63 -5.72
CA THR A 178 -3.91 -2.91 -5.06
C THR A 178 -4.95 -3.69 -5.84
N GLU A 179 -4.64 -4.95 -6.17
CA GLU A 179 -5.56 -5.84 -6.89
C GLU A 179 -6.68 -6.25 -5.95
N THR A 180 -7.88 -5.67 -6.13
CA THR A 180 -9.08 -5.97 -5.33
C THR A 180 -10.23 -6.48 -6.19
N PHE A 181 -11.19 -7.17 -5.57
CA PHE A 181 -12.42 -7.64 -6.19
C PHE A 181 -13.56 -7.67 -5.15
N GLU A 182 -14.80 -7.99 -5.53
CA GLU A 182 -16.00 -7.81 -4.70
C GLU A 182 -15.93 -8.46 -3.32
N ARG A 183 -15.27 -9.60 -3.19
CA ARG A 183 -15.09 -10.34 -1.92
C ARG A 183 -13.63 -10.36 -1.45
N TRP A 184 -12.88 -9.30 -1.78
CA TRP A 184 -11.47 -9.16 -1.42
C TRP A 184 -11.16 -9.39 0.05
N ASN A 185 -11.95 -8.78 0.95
CA ASN A 185 -11.71 -8.89 2.39
C ASN A 185 -11.81 -10.33 2.90
N GLU A 186 -12.72 -11.12 2.35
CA GLU A 186 -12.87 -12.53 2.71
C GLU A 186 -11.64 -13.34 2.27
N ALA A 187 -11.21 -13.16 1.02
CA ALA A 187 -10.00 -13.79 0.51
C ALA A 187 -8.75 -13.37 1.29
N LEU A 188 -8.63 -12.08 1.62
CA LEU A 188 -7.50 -11.55 2.39
C LEU A 188 -7.43 -12.14 3.80
N GLN A 189 -8.57 -12.35 4.47
CA GLN A 189 -8.61 -12.98 5.79
C GLN A 189 -8.10 -14.42 5.73
N LEU A 190 -8.48 -15.20 4.72
CA LEU A 190 -7.99 -16.56 4.53
C LEU A 190 -6.47 -16.58 4.27
N ILE A 191 -5.98 -15.70 3.40
CA ILE A 191 -4.56 -15.58 3.08
C ILE A 191 -3.78 -15.18 4.34
N ASN A 192 -4.21 -14.17 5.07
CA ASN A 192 -3.52 -13.70 6.27
C ASN A 192 -3.44 -14.79 7.34
N LYS A 193 -4.54 -15.53 7.57
CA LYS A 193 -4.57 -16.65 8.50
C LYS A 193 -3.59 -17.76 8.10
N ALA A 194 -3.51 -18.08 6.82
CA ALA A 194 -2.57 -19.08 6.30
C ALA A 194 -1.11 -18.63 6.43
N LEU A 195 -0.85 -17.33 6.24
CA LEU A 195 0.51 -16.78 6.29
C LEU A 195 0.99 -16.40 7.69
N GLU A 196 0.10 -16.33 8.69
CA GLU A 196 0.50 -15.98 10.07
C GLU A 196 1.63 -16.86 10.61
N PRO A 197 1.57 -18.22 10.59
CA PRO A 197 2.68 -19.04 11.05
C PRO A 197 3.93 -18.91 10.16
N VAL A 198 3.78 -18.57 8.88
CA VAL A 198 4.92 -18.32 7.98
C VAL A 198 5.67 -17.06 8.41
N TRP A 199 4.95 -15.97 8.75
CA TRP A 199 5.57 -14.75 9.26
C TRP A 199 6.27 -14.92 10.59
N GLN A 200 5.89 -15.94 11.35
CA GLN A 200 6.53 -16.34 12.60
C GLN A 200 7.70 -17.35 12.41
N GLY A 201 8.02 -17.73 11.16
CA GLY A 201 9.06 -18.71 10.85
C GLY A 201 8.69 -20.14 11.25
N LYS A 202 7.41 -20.44 11.48
CA LYS A 202 6.91 -21.75 11.95
C LYS A 202 6.33 -22.62 10.85
N ALA A 203 6.18 -22.08 9.64
CA ALA A 203 5.62 -22.82 8.50
C ALA A 203 6.31 -22.40 7.20
N GLU A 204 6.28 -23.32 6.24
CA GLU A 204 6.78 -23.14 4.88
C GLU A 204 5.82 -22.27 4.05
N LEU A 205 6.37 -21.22 3.37
CA LEU A 205 5.59 -20.28 2.58
C LEU A 205 4.79 -20.95 1.47
N LYS A 206 5.46 -21.77 0.65
CA LYS A 206 4.81 -22.39 -0.52
C LYS A 206 3.69 -23.34 -0.10
N ALA A 207 3.93 -24.15 0.95
CA ALA A 207 2.93 -25.07 1.47
C ALA A 207 1.71 -24.34 2.02
N ALA A 208 1.90 -23.24 2.76
CA ALA A 208 0.81 -22.42 3.29
C ALA A 208 -0.04 -21.80 2.16
N LEU A 209 0.61 -21.27 1.12
CA LEU A 209 -0.08 -20.69 -0.04
C LEU A 209 -0.83 -21.74 -0.87
N ASP A 210 -0.25 -22.92 -1.07
CA ASP A 210 -0.93 -24.02 -1.77
C ASP A 210 -2.13 -24.54 -0.97
N GLY A 211 -2.01 -24.59 0.36
CA GLY A 211 -3.09 -25.02 1.25
C GLY A 211 -4.30 -24.08 1.23
N VAL A 212 -4.08 -22.76 1.10
CA VAL A 212 -5.17 -21.77 1.05
C VAL A 212 -5.73 -21.55 -0.36
N ALA A 213 -4.96 -21.90 -1.39
CA ALA A 213 -5.31 -21.63 -2.79
C ALA A 213 -6.70 -22.16 -3.20
N PRO A 214 -7.13 -23.40 -2.86
CA PRO A 214 -8.45 -23.88 -3.23
C PRO A 214 -9.60 -23.06 -2.63
N GLN A 215 -9.43 -22.54 -1.40
CA GLN A 215 -10.44 -21.75 -0.72
C GLN A 215 -10.59 -20.37 -1.37
N VAL A 216 -9.47 -19.73 -1.69
CA VAL A 216 -9.48 -18.44 -2.38
C VAL A 216 -9.96 -18.59 -3.83
N GLN A 217 -9.57 -19.66 -4.53
CA GLN A 217 -10.04 -19.94 -5.87
C GLN A 217 -11.56 -20.11 -5.91
N LYS A 218 -12.13 -20.80 -4.93
CA LYS A 218 -13.60 -20.94 -4.82
C LYS A 218 -14.32 -19.58 -4.73
N ILE A 219 -13.77 -18.63 -3.94
CA ILE A 219 -14.32 -17.27 -3.85
C ILE A 219 -14.27 -16.58 -5.23
N LEU A 220 -13.15 -16.70 -5.93
CA LEU A 220 -13.00 -16.12 -7.28
C LEU A 220 -14.01 -16.73 -8.27
N ASP A 221 -14.21 -18.05 -8.25
CA ASP A 221 -15.15 -18.75 -9.11
C ASP A 221 -16.60 -18.30 -8.85
N GLU A 222 -16.97 -18.16 -7.59
CA GLU A 222 -18.29 -17.65 -7.17
C GLU A 222 -18.51 -16.21 -7.66
N VAL A 223 -17.55 -15.33 -7.48
CA VAL A 223 -17.60 -13.94 -7.98
C VAL A 223 -17.72 -13.90 -9.50
N GLN A 224 -16.96 -14.73 -10.21
CA GLN A 224 -17.07 -14.82 -11.68
C GLN A 224 -18.46 -15.32 -12.13
N ALA A 225 -19.04 -16.27 -11.40
CA ALA A 225 -20.39 -16.76 -11.68
C ALA A 225 -21.46 -15.70 -11.42
N GLU A 226 -21.32 -14.88 -10.38
CA GLU A 226 -22.19 -13.75 -10.09
C GLU A 226 -22.12 -12.66 -11.16
N ARG A 227 -20.90 -12.31 -11.62
CA ARG A 227 -20.68 -11.33 -12.70
C ARG A 227 -21.36 -11.72 -14.01
N LYS A 228 -21.37 -13.02 -14.33
CA LYS A 228 -22.03 -13.54 -15.56
C LYS A 228 -23.55 -13.49 -15.50
N LYS A 229 -24.15 -13.36 -14.32
CA LYS A 229 -25.61 -13.27 -14.12
C LYS A 229 -26.16 -11.84 -14.17
N ARG A 230 -25.25 -10.84 -14.11
CA ARG A 230 -25.57 -9.40 -14.21
C ARG A 230 -25.51 -8.94 -15.66
#